data_612b03393110fead38eb8c63fe503b59
#
_entry.id   612b03393110fead38eb8c63fe503b59
#
_cell.length_a   1.000
_cell.length_b   1.000
_cell.length_c   1.000
_cell.angle_alpha   90.00
_cell.angle_beta   90.00
_cell.angle_gamma   90.00
#
_symmetry.space_group_name_H-M   'P 1'
#
loop_
_entity.id
_entity.type
_entity.pdbx_description
1 polymer ?
#
loop_
_entity_poly.entity_id
_entity_poly.type
_entity_poly.pdbx_seq_one_letter_code
_entity_poly.pdbx_strand_id
1 'polypeptide(L)'
;RHIDTVIKRATQLLNTSDKLLTYREIFCLLSAIQLHDLGNFYGRTGHEQKIMDIVAEGKEHIGSDHVEKKYILNIAQVHGGKIPGTDNRDTISQLKPKAPVLDELIRLRLVASILRFADEIADDRFRADVELLKNKELPKSSEVYHAYSACLNSVLVDHEKETVELHFDIDEKYLEKEFGKDDGEVFLMEEIYTRVLKMHNERIYCSRFWKPYLNIEKILVIMNFYSDDIHEEVHSEITFTLSEKGYPS
;
A
#
# COMPACT_ATOMS: atom_id res chain seq x y z
N ARG A 1 -11.58 2.66 -7.80
CA ARG A 1 -10.71 1.52 -8.15
C ARG A 1 -9.53 1.36 -7.17
N HIS A 2 -8.69 2.41 -6.94
CA HIS A 2 -7.62 2.32 -5.92
C HIS A 2 -8.20 2.07 -4.54
N ILE A 3 -9.20 2.82 -4.12
CA ILE A 3 -9.93 2.66 -2.87
C ILE A 3 -10.41 1.20 -2.69
N ASP A 4 -10.99 0.60 -3.73
CA ASP A 4 -11.47 -0.79 -3.66
C ASP A 4 -10.32 -1.78 -3.43
N THR A 5 -9.16 -1.52 -4.04
CA THR A 5 -7.96 -2.34 -3.82
C THR A 5 -7.44 -2.18 -2.40
N VAL A 6 -7.40 -0.95 -1.85
CA VAL A 6 -7.01 -0.71 -0.45
C VAL A 6 -7.98 -1.42 0.51
N ILE A 7 -9.30 -1.34 0.27
CA ILE A 7 -10.31 -2.07 1.06
C ILE A 7 -10.05 -3.58 1.00
N LYS A 8 -9.78 -4.12 -0.21
CA LYS A 8 -9.44 -5.54 -0.38
C LYS A 8 -8.22 -5.93 0.43
N ARG A 9 -7.14 -5.14 0.40
CA ARG A 9 -5.92 -5.41 1.18
C ARG A 9 -6.16 -5.30 2.68
N ALA A 10 -6.87 -4.27 3.12
CA ALA A 10 -7.26 -4.15 4.53
C ALA A 10 -8.09 -5.35 4.99
N THR A 11 -9.02 -5.84 4.15
CA THR A 11 -9.81 -7.03 4.43
C THR A 11 -8.94 -8.28 4.54
N GLN A 12 -7.96 -8.44 3.65
CA GLN A 12 -7.01 -9.57 3.72
C GLN A 12 -6.18 -9.52 5.01
N LEU A 13 -5.68 -8.34 5.41
CA LEU A 13 -4.94 -8.15 6.66
C LEU A 13 -5.78 -8.45 7.91
N LEU A 14 -7.10 -8.21 7.84
CA LEU A 14 -8.02 -8.40 8.95
C LEU A 14 -8.66 -9.80 8.98
N ASN A 15 -8.44 -10.62 7.96
CA ASN A 15 -9.01 -11.96 7.85
C ASN A 15 -8.25 -12.99 8.72
N THR A 16 -8.22 -12.73 10.02
CA THR A 16 -7.63 -13.60 11.04
C THR A 16 -8.71 -14.41 11.72
N SER A 17 -8.33 -15.48 12.45
CA SER A 17 -9.26 -16.31 13.23
C SER A 17 -10.01 -15.51 14.30
N ASP A 18 -9.37 -14.49 14.83
CA ASP A 18 -9.92 -13.63 15.86
C ASP A 18 -10.38 -12.29 15.29
N LYS A 19 -11.49 -11.76 15.84
CA LYS A 19 -11.96 -10.43 15.46
C LYS A 19 -10.99 -9.35 15.94
N LEU A 20 -10.17 -8.86 15.01
CA LEU A 20 -9.10 -7.93 15.32
C LEU A 20 -9.61 -6.52 15.68
N LEU A 21 -10.59 -6.01 14.94
CA LEU A 21 -11.15 -4.67 15.10
C LEU A 21 -12.59 -4.70 15.63
N THR A 22 -12.97 -3.69 16.41
CA THR A 22 -14.38 -3.44 16.74
C THR A 22 -15.14 -2.92 15.52
N TYR A 23 -16.48 -2.92 15.57
CA TYR A 23 -17.29 -2.37 14.46
C TYR A 23 -17.02 -0.89 14.22
N ARG A 24 -16.77 -0.13 15.28
CA ARG A 24 -16.45 1.30 15.18
C ARG A 24 -15.05 1.52 14.60
N GLU A 25 -14.07 0.70 14.99
CA GLU A 25 -12.74 0.73 14.37
C GLU A 25 -12.80 0.40 12.88
N ILE A 26 -13.63 -0.56 12.47
CA ILE A 26 -13.88 -0.87 11.05
C ILE A 26 -14.52 0.32 10.35
N PHE A 27 -15.51 0.96 10.95
CA PHE A 27 -16.12 2.17 10.38
C PHE A 27 -15.10 3.29 10.20
N CYS A 28 -14.27 3.57 11.22
CA CYS A 28 -13.21 4.56 11.14
C CYS A 28 -12.19 4.21 10.04
N LEU A 29 -11.81 2.93 9.91
CA LEU A 29 -10.89 2.46 8.88
C LEU A 29 -11.46 2.67 7.48
N LEU A 30 -12.68 2.22 7.22
CA LEU A 30 -13.32 2.35 5.90
C LEU A 30 -13.52 3.82 5.51
N SER A 31 -13.93 4.66 6.46
CA SER A 31 -14.08 6.10 6.23
C SER A 31 -12.72 6.75 5.94
N ALA A 32 -11.67 6.38 6.68
CA ALA A 32 -10.33 6.90 6.46
C ALA A 32 -9.75 6.43 5.10
N ILE A 33 -10.01 5.18 4.68
CA ILE A 33 -9.64 4.67 3.35
C ILE A 33 -10.28 5.52 2.24
N GLN A 34 -11.53 5.95 2.39
CA GLN A 34 -12.18 6.79 1.38
C GLN A 34 -11.56 8.19 1.28
N LEU A 35 -10.94 8.67 2.33
CA LEU A 35 -10.44 10.04 2.43
C LEU A 35 -8.94 10.18 2.24
N HIS A 36 -8.15 9.10 2.41
CA HIS A 36 -6.70 9.18 2.52
C HIS A 36 -6.02 9.90 1.35
N ASP A 37 -6.51 9.68 0.14
CA ASP A 37 -5.97 10.25 -1.10
C ASP A 37 -6.72 11.49 -1.59
N LEU A 38 -7.70 11.98 -0.84
CA LEU A 38 -8.51 13.14 -1.26
C LEU A 38 -7.65 14.37 -1.58
N GLY A 39 -6.56 14.56 -0.84
CA GLY A 39 -5.61 15.65 -1.06
C GLY A 39 -4.87 15.60 -2.39
N ASN A 40 -4.84 14.46 -3.09
CA ASN A 40 -4.24 14.32 -4.42
C ASN A 40 -4.92 15.19 -5.48
N PHE A 41 -6.14 15.67 -5.22
CA PHE A 41 -6.81 16.66 -6.07
C PHE A 41 -5.97 17.94 -6.28
N TYR A 42 -5.16 18.33 -5.30
CA TYR A 42 -4.24 19.47 -5.37
C TYR A 42 -2.78 19.06 -5.66
N GLY A 43 -2.55 17.81 -6.12
CA GLY A 43 -1.23 17.27 -6.42
C GLY A 43 -0.66 16.40 -5.31
N ARG A 44 0.30 15.54 -5.67
CA ARG A 44 0.82 14.49 -4.77
C ARG A 44 1.65 15.01 -3.60
N THR A 45 2.36 16.13 -3.76
CA THR A 45 3.26 16.64 -2.71
C THR A 45 2.46 17.18 -1.52
N GLY A 46 2.60 16.53 -0.36
CA GLY A 46 1.93 16.94 0.88
C GLY A 46 0.41 16.80 0.83
N HIS A 47 -0.12 15.91 -0.01
CA HIS A 47 -1.56 15.68 -0.15
C HIS A 47 -2.22 15.26 1.18
N GLU A 48 -1.51 14.57 2.04
CA GLU A 48 -1.97 14.11 3.33
C GLU A 48 -2.37 15.29 4.23
N GLN A 49 -1.67 16.42 4.12
CA GLN A 49 -1.95 17.62 4.92
C GLN A 49 -3.21 18.36 4.41
N LYS A 50 -3.54 18.23 3.14
CA LYS A 50 -4.66 18.94 2.50
C LYS A 50 -6.02 18.31 2.77
N ILE A 51 -6.08 17.08 3.28
CA ILE A 51 -7.34 16.36 3.55
C ILE A 51 -8.24 17.17 4.47
N MET A 52 -7.67 17.76 5.52
CA MET A 52 -8.43 18.55 6.52
C MET A 52 -9.09 19.77 5.90
N ASP A 53 -8.37 20.49 5.04
CA ASP A 53 -8.86 21.71 4.39
C ASP A 53 -9.99 21.38 3.42
N ILE A 54 -9.81 20.35 2.58
CA ILE A 54 -10.84 19.92 1.60
C ILE A 54 -12.13 19.53 2.31
N VAL A 55 -12.03 18.74 3.38
CA VAL A 55 -13.23 18.30 4.14
C VAL A 55 -13.89 19.48 4.87
N ALA A 56 -13.11 20.48 5.30
CA ALA A 56 -13.66 21.69 5.91
C ALA A 56 -14.41 22.54 4.88
N GLU A 57 -13.87 22.71 3.68
CA GLU A 57 -14.50 23.46 2.57
C GLU A 57 -15.75 22.77 2.04
N GLY A 58 -15.72 21.43 1.90
CA GLY A 58 -16.84 20.63 1.39
C GLY A 58 -18.04 20.52 2.33
N LYS A 59 -17.91 20.95 3.59
CA LYS A 59 -18.94 20.79 4.65
C LYS A 59 -19.47 19.37 4.77
N GLU A 60 -18.63 18.39 4.46
CA GLU A 60 -18.98 16.97 4.43
C GLU A 60 -19.37 16.45 5.83
N HIS A 61 -20.47 15.70 5.89
CA HIS A 61 -20.89 14.98 7.08
C HIS A 61 -20.15 13.63 7.16
N ILE A 62 -19.03 13.61 7.87
CA ILE A 62 -18.22 12.43 8.11
C ILE A 62 -18.30 12.07 9.59
N GLY A 63 -18.67 10.82 9.88
CA GLY A 63 -18.82 10.35 11.26
C GLY A 63 -20.11 10.81 11.91
N SER A 64 -20.38 10.31 13.13
CA SER A 64 -21.59 10.59 13.91
C SER A 64 -21.50 11.92 14.66
N ASP A 65 -20.29 12.33 15.01
CA ASP A 65 -20.01 13.56 15.74
C ASP A 65 -18.64 14.16 15.39
N HIS A 66 -18.34 15.31 15.97
CA HIS A 66 -17.07 16.03 15.74
C HIS A 66 -15.83 15.25 16.18
N VAL A 67 -15.94 14.43 17.22
CA VAL A 67 -14.81 13.65 17.76
C VAL A 67 -14.50 12.50 16.83
N GLU A 68 -15.51 11.76 16.39
CA GLU A 68 -15.38 10.68 15.43
C GLU A 68 -14.80 11.20 14.09
N LYS A 69 -15.39 12.29 13.56
CA LYS A 69 -14.87 12.98 12.36
C LYS A 69 -13.38 13.32 12.49
N LYS A 70 -13.01 13.96 13.60
CA LYS A 70 -11.61 14.33 13.87
C LYS A 70 -10.67 13.14 13.81
N TYR A 71 -11.04 12.01 14.41
CA TYR A 71 -10.16 10.84 14.44
C TYR A 71 -10.11 10.11 13.10
N ILE A 72 -11.21 10.05 12.35
CA ILE A 72 -11.21 9.54 10.97
C ILE A 72 -10.21 10.35 10.12
N LEU A 73 -10.29 11.68 10.17
CA LEU A 73 -9.38 12.56 9.43
C LEU A 73 -7.92 12.41 9.87
N ASN A 74 -7.68 12.32 11.17
CA ASN A 74 -6.33 12.11 11.68
C ASN A 74 -5.75 10.75 11.22
N ILE A 75 -6.55 9.68 11.19
CA ILE A 75 -6.14 8.36 10.68
C ILE A 75 -5.81 8.47 9.18
N ALA A 76 -6.67 9.13 8.40
CA ALA A 76 -6.45 9.34 6.97
C ALA A 76 -5.18 10.17 6.71
N GLN A 77 -4.92 11.20 7.50
CA GLN A 77 -3.77 12.10 7.33
C GLN A 77 -2.41 11.41 7.55
N VAL A 78 -2.33 10.42 8.44
CA VAL A 78 -1.06 9.77 8.79
C VAL A 78 -0.75 8.50 7.97
N HIS A 79 -1.54 8.22 6.92
CA HIS A 79 -1.31 7.07 6.05
C HIS A 79 0.02 7.14 5.29
N GLY A 80 0.61 8.31 5.15
CA GLY A 80 1.86 8.53 4.43
C GLY A 80 2.60 9.79 4.89
N GLY A 81 3.46 10.27 4.01
CA GLY A 81 4.14 11.54 4.15
C GLY A 81 5.18 11.65 5.26
N LYS A 82 5.44 12.89 5.66
CA LYS A 82 6.39 13.28 6.70
C LYS A 82 5.68 14.17 7.74
N ILE A 83 6.20 14.20 8.95
CA ILE A 83 5.78 15.18 9.94
C ILE A 83 6.11 16.57 9.41
N PRO A 84 5.15 17.52 9.37
CA PRO A 84 5.37 18.86 8.82
C PRO A 84 6.63 19.53 9.36
N GLY A 85 7.44 20.09 8.45
CA GLY A 85 8.67 20.78 8.80
C GLY A 85 9.86 19.88 9.18
N THR A 86 9.74 18.58 8.97
CA THR A 86 10.81 17.60 9.28
C THR A 86 10.98 16.57 8.16
N ASP A 87 12.07 15.79 8.22
CA ASP A 87 12.24 14.59 7.39
C ASP A 87 11.70 13.31 8.04
N ASN A 88 11.12 13.42 9.24
CA ASN A 88 10.63 12.28 9.99
C ASN A 88 9.33 11.74 9.39
N ARG A 89 9.31 10.44 9.07
CA ARG A 89 8.16 9.71 8.53
C ARG A 89 7.33 8.98 9.60
N ASP A 90 7.65 9.15 10.87
CA ASP A 90 6.92 8.51 11.98
C ASP A 90 5.61 9.25 12.29
N THR A 91 4.74 9.35 11.29
CA THR A 91 3.46 10.08 11.35
C THR A 91 2.46 9.41 12.28
N ILE A 92 2.39 8.07 12.32
CA ILE A 92 1.46 7.33 13.17
C ILE A 92 1.72 7.58 14.66
N SER A 93 2.98 7.74 15.07
CA SER A 93 3.32 8.05 16.47
C SER A 93 2.77 9.39 16.96
N GLN A 94 2.38 10.30 16.05
CA GLN A 94 1.72 11.56 16.41
C GLN A 94 0.29 11.35 16.91
N LEU A 95 -0.34 10.22 16.55
CA LEU A 95 -1.66 9.88 17.08
C LEU A 95 -1.58 9.44 18.54
N LYS A 96 -2.65 9.67 19.28
CA LYS A 96 -2.84 8.98 20.56
C LYS A 96 -2.93 7.46 20.33
N PRO A 97 -2.37 6.62 21.19
CA PRO A 97 -2.51 5.16 21.04
C PRO A 97 -3.98 4.73 21.01
N LYS A 98 -4.79 5.31 21.90
CA LYS A 98 -6.22 5.10 22.01
C LYS A 98 -6.93 6.42 22.28
N ALA A 99 -8.20 6.52 21.87
CA ALA A 99 -9.03 7.68 22.17
C ALA A 99 -10.49 7.27 22.33
N PRO A 100 -11.25 7.93 23.21
CA PRO A 100 -12.67 7.72 23.32
C PRO A 100 -13.40 8.33 22.12
N VAL A 101 -14.29 7.56 21.53
CA VAL A 101 -15.22 7.97 20.49
C VAL A 101 -16.60 7.46 20.89
N LEU A 102 -17.50 8.35 21.20
CA LEU A 102 -18.77 8.02 21.84
C LEU A 102 -18.53 7.17 23.09
N ASP A 103 -19.05 5.95 23.14
CA ASP A 103 -18.98 4.99 24.23
C ASP A 103 -17.88 3.93 24.08
N GLU A 104 -17.05 4.02 23.02
CA GLU A 104 -16.00 3.06 22.72
C GLU A 104 -14.59 3.68 22.77
N LEU A 105 -13.60 2.85 23.06
CA LEU A 105 -12.19 3.22 23.05
C LEU A 105 -11.55 2.70 21.74
N ILE A 106 -11.21 3.61 20.83
CA ILE A 106 -10.65 3.31 19.52
C ILE A 106 -9.12 3.29 19.57
N ARG A 107 -8.51 2.25 19.02
CA ARG A 107 -7.03 2.09 18.89
C ARG A 107 -6.54 2.79 17.65
N LEU A 108 -6.35 4.12 17.73
CA LEU A 108 -6.07 4.97 16.56
C LEU A 108 -4.81 4.54 15.78
N ARG A 109 -3.72 4.21 16.51
CA ARG A 109 -2.46 3.80 15.87
C ARG A 109 -2.59 2.44 15.17
N LEU A 110 -3.35 1.52 15.72
CA LEU A 110 -3.64 0.24 15.10
C LEU A 110 -4.41 0.43 13.80
N VAL A 111 -5.50 1.20 13.83
CA VAL A 111 -6.32 1.46 12.64
C VAL A 111 -5.50 2.18 11.56
N ALA A 112 -4.71 3.18 11.94
CA ALA A 112 -3.85 3.92 11.01
C ALA A 112 -2.75 3.04 10.39
N SER A 113 -2.15 2.12 11.15
CA SER A 113 -1.13 1.21 10.63
C SER A 113 -1.71 0.19 9.63
N ILE A 114 -2.94 -0.25 9.84
CA ILE A 114 -3.64 -1.13 8.89
C ILE A 114 -3.93 -0.37 7.59
N LEU A 115 -4.45 0.86 7.68
CA LEU A 115 -4.66 1.70 6.49
C LEU A 115 -3.36 1.88 5.72
N ARG A 116 -2.30 2.35 6.39
CA ARG A 116 -1.03 2.67 5.77
C ARG A 116 -0.39 1.48 5.06
N PHE A 117 -0.41 0.31 5.69
CA PHE A 117 0.14 -0.87 5.07
C PHE A 117 -0.76 -1.44 3.97
N ALA A 118 -2.08 -1.41 4.16
CA ALA A 118 -3.03 -1.81 3.13
C ALA A 118 -2.89 -0.95 1.86
N ASP A 119 -2.67 0.35 2.00
CA ASP A 119 -2.39 1.27 0.91
C ASP A 119 -1.06 0.93 0.22
N GLU A 120 0.01 0.70 0.99
CA GLU A 120 1.33 0.35 0.44
C GLU A 120 1.32 -0.94 -0.40
N ILE A 121 0.53 -1.94 0.00
CA ILE A 121 0.39 -3.20 -0.74
C ILE A 121 -0.81 -3.21 -1.72
N ALA A 122 -1.42 -2.05 -1.96
CA ALA A 122 -2.58 -1.91 -2.85
C ALA A 122 -2.20 -1.82 -4.33
N ASP A 123 -1.09 -2.46 -4.71
CA ASP A 123 -0.74 -2.62 -6.11
C ASP A 123 -1.70 -3.61 -6.80
N ASP A 124 -1.99 -3.33 -8.08
CA ASP A 124 -3.00 -4.05 -8.86
C ASP A 124 -2.60 -4.03 -10.35
N ARG A 125 -2.70 -5.21 -11.01
CA ARG A 125 -2.44 -5.35 -12.45
C ARG A 125 -3.31 -4.42 -13.32
N PHE A 126 -4.49 -4.09 -12.85
CA PHE A 126 -5.40 -3.22 -13.58
C PHE A 126 -4.99 -1.74 -13.59
N ARG A 127 -3.91 -1.36 -12.92
CA ARG A 127 -3.27 -0.05 -13.08
C ARG A 127 -2.47 0.05 -14.37
N ALA A 128 -2.12 -1.09 -14.99
CA ALA A 128 -1.46 -1.11 -16.27
C ALA A 128 -2.43 -0.73 -17.39
N ASP A 129 -1.99 0.15 -18.28
CA ASP A 129 -2.56 0.26 -19.61
C ASP A 129 -1.71 -0.59 -20.55
N VAL A 130 -2.11 -1.86 -20.71
CA VAL A 130 -1.34 -2.85 -21.45
C VAL A 130 -1.32 -2.54 -22.95
N GLU A 131 -2.38 -1.93 -23.47
CA GLU A 131 -2.45 -1.56 -24.89
C GLU A 131 -1.49 -0.40 -25.20
N LEU A 132 -1.53 0.67 -24.41
CA LEU A 132 -0.60 1.78 -24.56
C LEU A 132 0.86 1.35 -24.35
N LEU A 133 1.10 0.41 -23.40
CA LEU A 133 2.43 -0.15 -23.18
C LEU A 133 2.94 -0.93 -24.41
N LYS A 134 2.10 -1.78 -25.01
CA LYS A 134 2.42 -2.54 -26.23
C LYS A 134 2.67 -1.63 -27.43
N ASN A 135 1.86 -0.61 -27.58
CA ASN A 135 1.94 0.34 -28.70
C ASN A 135 3.04 1.39 -28.53
N LYS A 136 3.73 1.43 -27.37
CA LYS A 136 4.73 2.45 -27.00
C LYS A 136 4.16 3.89 -27.01
N GLU A 137 2.91 4.03 -26.64
CA GLU A 137 2.19 5.30 -26.56
C GLU A 137 2.17 5.91 -25.15
N LEU A 138 2.73 5.20 -24.15
CA LEU A 138 2.88 5.71 -22.80
C LEU A 138 3.92 6.83 -22.73
N PRO A 139 3.73 7.82 -21.84
CA PRO A 139 4.79 8.75 -21.50
C PRO A 139 6.01 7.97 -20.96
N LYS A 140 7.21 8.27 -21.47
CA LYS A 140 8.44 7.59 -21.04
C LYS A 140 8.62 7.60 -19.52
N SER A 141 8.30 8.70 -18.87
CA SER A 141 8.39 8.86 -17.41
C SER A 141 7.53 7.87 -16.60
N SER A 142 6.64 7.11 -17.23
CA SER A 142 5.72 6.19 -16.56
C SER A 142 5.74 4.75 -17.07
N GLU A 143 6.56 4.43 -18.08
CA GLU A 143 6.55 3.11 -18.71
C GLU A 143 6.78 1.97 -17.71
N VAL A 144 7.77 2.10 -16.82
CA VAL A 144 8.10 1.05 -15.84
C VAL A 144 6.94 0.77 -14.88
N TYR A 145 6.16 1.79 -14.52
CA TYR A 145 5.03 1.60 -13.61
C TYR A 145 3.92 0.78 -14.24
N HIS A 146 3.71 0.95 -15.55
CA HIS A 146 2.76 0.13 -16.30
C HIS A 146 3.31 -1.29 -16.53
N ALA A 147 4.61 -1.44 -16.83
CA ALA A 147 5.24 -2.76 -16.96
C ALA A 147 5.17 -3.55 -15.64
N TYR A 148 5.51 -2.93 -14.53
CA TYR A 148 5.38 -3.51 -13.19
C TYR A 148 3.95 -4.00 -12.92
N SER A 149 2.97 -3.12 -13.13
CA SER A 149 1.56 -3.47 -12.87
C SER A 149 1.06 -4.56 -13.81
N ALA A 150 1.49 -4.57 -15.07
CA ALA A 150 1.09 -5.60 -16.03
C ALA A 150 1.61 -7.00 -15.65
N CYS A 151 2.83 -7.07 -15.07
CA CYS A 151 3.44 -8.31 -14.62
C CYS A 151 2.90 -8.79 -13.27
N LEU A 152 2.36 -7.89 -12.42
CA LEU A 152 1.83 -8.26 -11.12
C LEU A 152 0.52 -9.04 -11.26
N ASN A 153 0.57 -10.34 -11.03
CA ASN A 153 -0.59 -11.22 -11.11
C ASN A 153 -1.47 -11.09 -9.87
N SER A 154 -0.88 -11.27 -8.68
CA SER A 154 -1.64 -11.20 -7.43
C SER A 154 -0.79 -10.73 -6.25
N VAL A 155 -1.48 -10.17 -5.26
CA VAL A 155 -0.96 -9.88 -3.92
C VAL A 155 -1.88 -10.59 -2.93
N LEU A 156 -1.32 -11.45 -2.09
CA LEU A 156 -2.03 -12.26 -1.12
C LEU A 156 -1.46 -12.01 0.29
N VAL A 157 -2.30 -12.13 1.30
CA VAL A 157 -1.89 -12.15 2.70
C VAL A 157 -2.15 -13.55 3.23
N ASP A 158 -1.08 -14.24 3.64
CA ASP A 158 -1.13 -15.56 4.24
C ASP A 158 -0.79 -15.44 5.73
N HIS A 159 -1.82 -15.58 6.57
CA HIS A 159 -1.69 -15.46 8.02
C HIS A 159 -1.01 -16.68 8.66
N GLU A 160 -1.13 -17.86 8.05
CA GLU A 160 -0.49 -19.08 8.56
C GLU A 160 1.03 -19.01 8.37
N LYS A 161 1.46 -18.48 7.23
CA LYS A 161 2.88 -18.26 6.92
C LYS A 161 3.41 -16.92 7.42
N GLU A 162 2.54 -16.03 7.90
CA GLU A 162 2.86 -14.66 8.33
C GLU A 162 3.49 -13.83 7.20
N THR A 163 2.98 -14.00 5.97
CA THR A 163 3.56 -13.39 4.76
C THR A 163 2.57 -12.51 4.02
N VAL A 164 3.12 -11.52 3.30
CA VAL A 164 2.50 -10.96 2.10
C VAL A 164 3.21 -11.56 0.90
N GLU A 165 2.48 -12.21 0.02
CA GLU A 165 3.00 -12.83 -1.19
C GLU A 165 2.67 -11.97 -2.42
N LEU A 166 3.70 -11.67 -3.21
CA LEU A 166 3.61 -10.96 -4.48
C LEU A 166 3.95 -11.93 -5.60
N HIS A 167 2.99 -12.19 -6.48
CA HIS A 167 3.17 -13.11 -7.61
C HIS A 167 3.28 -12.30 -8.89
N PHE A 168 4.36 -12.52 -9.63
CA PHE A 168 4.62 -11.89 -10.92
C PHE A 168 4.69 -12.94 -12.01
N ASP A 169 4.06 -12.65 -13.16
CA ASP A 169 4.22 -13.38 -14.40
C ASP A 169 4.95 -12.44 -15.38
N ILE A 170 6.20 -12.75 -15.70
CA ILE A 170 7.13 -11.88 -16.43
C ILE A 170 7.45 -12.48 -17.77
N ASP A 171 7.13 -11.77 -18.85
CA ASP A 171 7.59 -12.11 -20.18
C ASP A 171 9.11 -11.85 -20.29
N GLU A 172 9.87 -12.86 -20.72
CA GLU A 172 11.34 -12.79 -20.81
C GLU A 172 11.84 -11.60 -21.61
N LYS A 173 11.09 -11.11 -22.59
CA LYS A 173 11.42 -9.89 -23.35
C LYS A 173 11.54 -8.64 -22.49
N TYR A 174 11.02 -8.66 -21.25
CA TYR A 174 11.11 -7.54 -20.31
C TYR A 174 12.37 -7.59 -19.43
N LEU A 175 13.11 -8.71 -19.41
CA LEU A 175 14.28 -8.87 -18.54
C LEU A 175 15.46 -8.00 -18.96
N GLU A 176 15.67 -7.86 -20.27
CA GLU A 176 16.77 -7.08 -20.84
C GLU A 176 16.34 -5.69 -21.33
N LYS A 177 15.05 -5.36 -21.13
CA LYS A 177 14.49 -4.08 -21.57
C LYS A 177 14.58 -3.05 -20.48
N GLU A 178 15.13 -1.89 -20.80
CA GLU A 178 15.01 -0.67 -20.02
C GLU A 178 13.68 0.02 -20.30
N PHE A 179 13.05 0.49 -19.23
CA PHE A 179 11.79 1.23 -19.26
C PHE A 179 12.00 2.64 -18.75
N GLY A 180 11.32 3.59 -19.35
CA GLY A 180 11.36 4.97 -18.88
C GLY A 180 10.73 5.12 -17.49
N LYS A 181 11.40 5.90 -16.65
CA LYS A 181 10.97 6.25 -15.29
C LYS A 181 11.40 7.67 -14.97
N ASP A 182 10.44 8.55 -14.70
CA ASP A 182 10.70 9.96 -14.43
C ASP A 182 11.63 10.58 -15.51
N ASP A 183 12.85 11.00 -15.17
CA ASP A 183 13.84 11.57 -16.09
C ASP A 183 14.90 10.54 -16.54
N GLY A 184 14.72 9.25 -16.27
CA GLY A 184 15.69 8.20 -16.56
C GLY A 184 15.09 6.91 -17.12
N GLU A 185 15.88 5.88 -17.11
CA GLU A 185 15.51 4.52 -17.51
C GLU A 185 15.91 3.53 -16.42
N VAL A 186 15.16 2.43 -16.28
CA VAL A 186 15.36 1.43 -15.23
C VAL A 186 14.89 0.05 -15.73
N PHE A 187 15.55 -1.01 -15.27
CA PHE A 187 15.08 -2.37 -15.53
C PHE A 187 13.86 -2.72 -14.66
N LEU A 188 12.96 -3.54 -15.19
CA LEU A 188 11.77 -4.00 -14.47
C LEU A 188 12.13 -4.65 -13.13
N MET A 189 13.20 -5.45 -13.09
CA MET A 189 13.65 -6.13 -11.87
C MET A 189 14.08 -5.15 -10.77
N GLU A 190 14.69 -4.03 -11.14
CA GLU A 190 15.09 -2.97 -10.21
C GLU A 190 13.86 -2.26 -9.64
N GLU A 191 12.85 -2.02 -10.47
CA GLU A 191 11.58 -1.44 -10.01
C GLU A 191 10.86 -2.38 -9.04
N ILE A 192 10.76 -3.69 -9.39
CA ILE A 192 10.18 -4.70 -8.50
C ILE A 192 10.91 -4.70 -7.15
N TYR A 193 12.24 -4.79 -7.17
CA TYR A 193 13.03 -4.79 -5.95
C TYR A 193 12.83 -3.53 -5.11
N THR A 194 12.86 -2.36 -5.74
CA THR A 194 12.68 -1.07 -5.07
C THR A 194 11.32 -0.97 -4.38
N ARG A 195 10.25 -1.41 -5.05
CA ARG A 195 8.90 -1.41 -4.47
C ARG A 195 8.76 -2.41 -3.35
N VAL A 196 9.27 -3.61 -3.52
CA VAL A 196 9.22 -4.65 -2.49
C VAL A 196 10.01 -4.23 -1.25
N LEU A 197 11.17 -3.59 -1.44
CA LEU A 197 11.94 -3.03 -0.33
C LEU A 197 11.16 -1.91 0.40
N LYS A 198 10.45 -1.07 -0.32
CA LYS A 198 9.58 -0.05 0.29
C LYS A 198 8.44 -0.69 1.09
N MET A 199 7.74 -1.69 0.53
CA MET A 199 6.69 -2.44 1.21
C MET A 199 7.22 -3.11 2.49
N HIS A 200 8.42 -3.69 2.42
CA HIS A 200 9.07 -4.31 3.58
C HIS A 200 9.35 -3.28 4.70
N ASN A 201 9.85 -2.11 4.35
CA ASN A 201 10.10 -1.04 5.32
C ASN A 201 8.80 -0.54 5.97
N GLU A 202 7.75 -0.37 5.18
CA GLU A 202 6.44 0.01 5.69
C GLU A 202 5.83 -1.09 6.57
N ARG A 203 6.04 -2.36 6.24
CA ARG A 203 5.68 -3.50 7.10
C ARG A 203 6.37 -3.41 8.48
N ILE A 204 7.69 -3.23 8.49
CA ILE A 204 8.46 -3.10 9.74
C ILE A 204 7.95 -1.91 10.55
N TYR A 205 7.75 -0.77 9.91
CA TYR A 205 7.23 0.42 10.55
C TYR A 205 5.84 0.19 11.17
N CYS A 206 4.91 -0.35 10.41
CA CYS A 206 3.53 -0.59 10.85
C CYS A 206 3.45 -1.67 11.93
N SER A 207 4.35 -2.68 11.91
CA SER A 207 4.37 -3.76 12.91
C SER A 207 4.53 -3.27 14.36
N ARG A 208 5.13 -2.09 14.56
CA ARG A 208 5.24 -1.43 15.86
C ARG A 208 3.89 -1.13 16.51
N PHE A 209 2.81 -0.99 15.71
CA PHE A 209 1.50 -0.55 16.15
C PHE A 209 0.45 -1.65 16.14
N TRP A 210 0.63 -2.69 15.32
CA TRP A 210 -0.34 -3.78 15.23
C TRP A 210 0.00 -5.03 16.02
N LYS A 211 1.27 -5.24 16.42
CA LYS A 211 1.62 -6.33 17.36
C LYS A 211 0.99 -6.06 18.75
N PRO A 212 0.45 -7.07 19.44
CA PRO A 212 0.41 -8.49 19.12
C PRO A 212 -0.83 -8.92 18.31
N TYR A 213 -1.63 -8.03 17.78
CA TYR A 213 -2.92 -8.33 17.16
C TYR A 213 -2.79 -8.94 15.76
N LEU A 214 -1.79 -8.51 15.00
CA LEU A 214 -1.53 -8.94 13.64
C LEU A 214 -0.06 -9.31 13.52
N ASN A 215 0.22 -10.47 12.92
CA ASN A 215 1.58 -10.91 12.71
C ASN A 215 1.82 -11.15 11.22
N ILE A 216 2.53 -10.21 10.57
CA ILE A 216 3.05 -10.31 9.21
C ILE A 216 4.54 -10.03 9.30
N GLU A 217 5.36 -11.04 9.05
CA GLU A 217 6.80 -10.96 9.28
C GLU A 217 7.65 -10.92 8.01
N LYS A 218 7.06 -11.29 6.87
CA LYS A 218 7.81 -11.44 5.62
C LYS A 218 7.06 -10.85 4.43
N ILE A 219 7.81 -10.43 3.43
CA ILE A 219 7.33 -10.23 2.06
C ILE A 219 7.99 -11.32 1.21
N LEU A 220 7.17 -12.16 0.58
CA LEU A 220 7.59 -13.21 -0.32
C LEU A 220 7.29 -12.77 -1.75
N VAL A 221 8.28 -12.85 -2.62
CA VAL A 221 8.12 -12.54 -4.05
C VAL A 221 8.33 -13.82 -4.85
N ILE A 222 7.36 -14.13 -5.70
CA ILE A 222 7.37 -15.29 -6.58
C ILE A 222 7.29 -14.76 -8.01
N MET A 223 8.26 -15.08 -8.83
CA MET A 223 8.32 -14.65 -10.22
C MET A 223 8.35 -15.86 -11.13
N ASN A 224 7.34 -15.94 -11.99
CA ASN A 224 7.27 -16.91 -13.07
C ASN A 224 7.70 -16.22 -14.38
N PHE A 225 8.59 -16.85 -15.12
CA PHE A 225 9.05 -16.35 -16.41
C PHE A 225 8.44 -17.17 -17.52
N TYR A 226 8.02 -16.51 -18.59
CA TYR A 226 7.46 -17.16 -19.77
C TYR A 226 7.96 -16.46 -21.05
N SER A 227 7.98 -17.20 -22.15
CA SER A 227 8.29 -16.66 -23.47
C SER A 227 7.15 -16.96 -24.42
N ASP A 228 6.59 -15.91 -25.03
CA ASP A 228 5.55 -16.04 -26.06
C ASP A 228 6.10 -16.57 -27.40
N ASP A 229 7.42 -16.48 -27.61
CA ASP A 229 8.07 -16.81 -28.90
C ASP A 229 8.42 -18.30 -29.05
N ILE A 230 8.35 -19.08 -27.98
CA ILE A 230 8.67 -20.50 -27.98
C ILE A 230 7.47 -21.23 -27.41
N HIS A 231 6.87 -22.13 -28.20
CA HIS A 231 5.79 -23.04 -27.75
C HIS A 231 6.24 -24.04 -26.64
N GLU A 232 7.42 -23.87 -26.09
CA GLU A 232 7.92 -24.58 -24.93
C GLU A 232 7.76 -23.68 -23.70
N GLU A 233 6.94 -24.15 -22.75
CA GLU A 233 6.82 -23.54 -21.44
C GLU A 233 8.14 -23.69 -20.67
N VAL A 234 9.03 -22.74 -20.81
CA VAL A 234 10.22 -22.63 -19.94
C VAL A 234 9.77 -21.95 -18.65
N HIS A 235 9.27 -22.74 -17.70
CA HIS A 235 8.97 -22.25 -16.37
C HIS A 235 10.24 -22.24 -15.53
N SER A 236 10.84 -21.08 -15.37
CA SER A 236 11.78 -20.83 -14.28
C SER A 236 11.07 -20.02 -13.20
N GLU A 237 11.06 -20.51 -11.98
CA GLU A 237 10.55 -19.79 -10.82
C GLU A 237 11.73 -19.23 -10.02
N ILE A 238 11.70 -17.93 -9.76
CA ILE A 238 12.62 -17.30 -8.81
C ILE A 238 11.82 -16.80 -7.62
N THR A 239 12.23 -17.24 -6.44
CA THR A 239 11.61 -16.84 -5.19
C THR A 239 12.63 -16.13 -4.31
N PHE A 240 12.27 -14.97 -3.77
CA PHE A 240 13.06 -14.33 -2.73
C PHE A 240 12.16 -13.80 -1.60
N THR A 241 12.72 -13.77 -0.40
CA THR A 241 11.99 -13.34 0.79
C THR A 241 12.74 -12.21 1.47
N LEU A 242 12.05 -11.10 1.72
CA LEU A 242 12.50 -10.09 2.64
C LEU A 242 11.90 -10.39 4.02
N SER A 243 12.70 -10.97 4.89
CA SER A 243 12.39 -11.21 6.29
C SER A 243 13.28 -10.32 7.16
N GLU A 244 12.82 -10.04 8.38
CA GLU A 244 13.61 -9.22 9.27
C GLU A 244 15.01 -9.78 9.55
N LYS A 245 16.03 -9.00 9.42
CA LYS A 245 16.56 -8.32 10.60
C LYS A 245 16.84 -6.91 10.16
N GLY A 246 16.16 -5.98 10.75
CA GLY A 246 16.09 -4.59 10.38
C GLY A 246 17.35 -3.99 9.80
N TYR A 247 17.23 -2.86 9.16
CA TYR A 247 18.39 -2.07 8.79
C TYR A 247 19.37 -2.05 9.95
N PRO A 248 20.67 -2.28 9.70
CA PRO A 248 21.67 -1.94 10.70
C PRO A 248 21.46 -0.47 11.05
N SER A 249 21.23 -0.23 12.34
CA SER A 249 21.14 1.09 12.94
C SER A 249 22.45 1.84 12.71
#